data_e4a82b068d5d00e119380e3b41bea2d3
#
_entry.id   e4a82b068d5d00e119380e3b41bea2d3
#
_cell.length_a   1.000
_cell.length_b   1.000
_cell.length_c   1.000
_cell.angle_alpha   90.00
_cell.angle_beta   90.00
_cell.angle_gamma   90.00
#
_symmetry.space_group_name_H-M   'P 1'
#
loop_
_entity.id
_entity.type
_entity.pdbx_description
1 polymer ?
#
loop_
_entity_poly.entity_id
_entity_poly.type
_entity_poly.pdbx_seq_one_letter_code
_entity_poly.pdbx_strand_id
1 'polypeptide(L)'
;MDIIYEYVPAKDLKKISGAMIVLISAACGFFAFPALFPEMPMRWLFQLSGVFCLVAVIFFASRYILKAVVYRLIKTEEDGIDFTVTEVTSGGRTKVTVCRFDVTNVERAELFYASNKDDSARKKAMIKQAKKDKRKIFNYSGNINPPVVCYLLVEECGEKFLIKLTPDATIFGYFKRSADALDNSSAE
;
A
#
# COMPACT_ATOMS: atom_id res chain seq x y z
N MET A 1 1.27 2.06 26.98
CA MET A 1 0.68 2.06 25.61
C MET A 1 0.02 0.72 25.39
N ASP A 2 -1.29 0.67 25.41
CA ASP A 2 -2.06 -0.56 25.29
C ASP A 2 -2.59 -0.71 23.85
N ILE A 3 -2.36 -1.90 23.26
CA ILE A 3 -2.87 -2.22 21.91
C ILE A 3 -4.36 -2.52 22.05
N ILE A 4 -5.20 -1.67 21.46
CA ILE A 4 -6.66 -1.86 21.42
C ILE A 4 -7.01 -2.93 20.39
N TYR A 5 -6.37 -2.85 19.21
CA TYR A 5 -6.68 -3.73 18.09
C TYR A 5 -5.47 -3.89 17.17
N GLU A 6 -5.29 -5.11 16.66
CA GLU A 6 -4.24 -5.42 15.69
C GLU A 6 -4.86 -6.18 14.51
N TYR A 7 -4.51 -5.76 13.29
CA TYR A 7 -4.98 -6.39 12.07
C TYR A 7 -3.83 -6.59 11.07
N VAL A 8 -3.75 -7.78 10.50
CA VAL A 8 -2.79 -8.13 9.46
C VAL A 8 -3.54 -8.40 8.17
N PRO A 9 -3.44 -7.53 7.15
CA PRO A 9 -4.11 -7.76 5.88
C PRO A 9 -3.69 -9.07 5.23
N ALA A 10 -4.66 -9.88 4.82
CA ALA A 10 -4.40 -11.11 4.10
C ALA A 10 -3.69 -10.82 2.77
N LYS A 11 -2.61 -11.55 2.49
CA LYS A 11 -1.85 -11.42 1.24
C LYS A 11 -2.45 -12.28 0.15
N ASP A 12 -2.68 -11.71 -1.03
CA ASP A 12 -3.05 -12.46 -2.23
C ASP A 12 -1.79 -13.02 -2.92
N LEU A 13 -1.24 -14.09 -2.32
CA LEU A 13 -0.01 -14.73 -2.82
C LEU A 13 -0.17 -15.26 -4.25
N LYS A 14 -1.39 -15.66 -4.68
CA LYS A 14 -1.62 -16.18 -6.03
C LYS A 14 -1.31 -15.13 -7.10
N LYS A 15 -1.81 -13.90 -6.92
CA LYS A 15 -1.53 -12.80 -7.87
C LYS A 15 -0.07 -12.41 -7.87
N ILE A 16 0.57 -12.39 -6.70
CA ILE A 16 1.98 -12.04 -6.57
C ILE A 16 2.84 -13.10 -7.24
N SER A 17 2.61 -14.40 -6.95
CA SER A 17 3.33 -15.51 -7.58
C SER A 17 3.11 -15.53 -9.09
N GLY A 18 1.88 -15.30 -9.58
CA GLY A 18 1.61 -15.22 -11.01
C GLY A 18 2.43 -14.15 -11.72
N ALA A 19 2.48 -12.93 -11.16
CA ALA A 19 3.30 -11.86 -11.71
C ALA A 19 4.80 -12.21 -11.73
N MET A 20 5.29 -12.84 -10.66
CA MET A 20 6.69 -13.26 -10.58
C MET A 20 7.03 -14.36 -11.59
N ILE A 21 6.15 -15.36 -11.78
CA ILE A 21 6.34 -16.42 -12.78
C ILE A 21 6.46 -15.81 -14.18
N VAL A 22 5.58 -14.87 -14.53
CA VAL A 22 5.64 -14.17 -15.83
C VAL A 22 6.97 -13.44 -16.01
N LEU A 23 7.43 -12.71 -14.99
CA LEU A 23 8.71 -11.97 -15.06
C LEU A 23 9.91 -12.91 -15.16
N ILE A 24 9.92 -14.04 -14.43
CA ILE A 24 10.99 -15.03 -14.49
C ILE A 24 11.01 -15.70 -15.87
N SER A 25 9.85 -16.10 -16.40
CA SER A 25 9.75 -16.68 -17.74
C SER A 25 10.22 -15.71 -18.82
N ALA A 26 9.86 -14.43 -18.71
CA ALA A 26 10.34 -13.39 -19.61
C ALA A 26 11.88 -13.22 -19.51
N ALA A 27 12.43 -13.20 -18.29
CA ALA A 27 13.89 -13.13 -18.09
C ALA A 27 14.62 -14.33 -18.75
N CYS A 28 14.12 -15.55 -18.53
CA CYS A 28 14.66 -16.75 -19.19
C CYS A 28 14.61 -16.63 -20.72
N GLY A 29 13.49 -16.15 -21.28
CA GLY A 29 13.36 -15.92 -22.72
C GLY A 29 14.36 -14.89 -23.24
N PHE A 30 14.55 -13.77 -22.53
CA PHE A 30 15.52 -12.73 -22.92
C PHE A 30 16.99 -13.20 -22.87
N PHE A 31 17.32 -14.14 -22.02
CA PHE A 31 18.66 -14.75 -22.00
C PHE A 31 18.81 -15.89 -23.02
N ALA A 32 17.78 -16.73 -23.18
CA ALA A 32 17.84 -17.88 -24.08
C ALA A 32 17.83 -17.47 -25.56
N PHE A 33 17.03 -16.45 -25.92
CA PHE A 33 16.88 -16.04 -27.31
C PHE A 33 18.19 -15.60 -27.97
N PRO A 34 19.02 -14.72 -27.37
CA PRO A 34 20.32 -14.38 -27.94
C PRO A 34 21.34 -15.53 -27.93
N ALA A 35 21.14 -16.54 -27.08
CA ALA A 35 21.98 -17.72 -27.07
C ALA A 35 21.70 -18.65 -28.28
N LEU A 36 20.42 -18.72 -28.70
CA LEU A 36 20.00 -19.51 -29.87
C LEU A 36 20.33 -18.81 -31.19
N PHE A 37 20.43 -17.48 -31.19
CA PHE A 37 20.69 -16.64 -32.38
C PHE A 37 21.94 -15.78 -32.16
N PRO A 38 23.16 -16.33 -32.24
CA PRO A 38 24.39 -15.61 -31.89
C PRO A 38 24.75 -14.47 -32.87
N GLU A 39 24.24 -14.47 -34.09
CA GLU A 39 24.48 -13.43 -35.11
C GLU A 39 23.51 -12.25 -35.01
N MET A 40 22.63 -12.23 -34.00
CA MET A 40 21.62 -11.21 -33.85
C MET A 40 22.22 -9.84 -33.49
N PRO A 41 21.89 -8.79 -34.25
CA PRO A 41 22.30 -7.43 -33.88
C PRO A 41 21.68 -7.05 -32.55
N MET A 42 22.38 -6.24 -31.76
CA MET A 42 21.89 -5.71 -30.46
C MET A 42 21.61 -6.78 -29.37
N ARG A 43 22.31 -7.92 -29.41
CA ARG A 43 22.23 -9.00 -28.42
C ARG A 43 22.27 -8.51 -26.97
N TRP A 44 23.04 -7.47 -26.68
CA TRP A 44 23.17 -6.87 -25.35
C TRP A 44 21.86 -6.25 -24.83
N LEU A 45 20.98 -5.75 -25.71
CA LEU A 45 19.69 -5.21 -25.30
C LEU A 45 18.76 -6.28 -24.71
N PHE A 46 18.76 -7.47 -25.29
CA PHE A 46 18.00 -8.61 -24.77
C PHE A 46 18.53 -9.03 -23.40
N GLN A 47 19.84 -9.12 -23.24
CA GLN A 47 20.45 -9.46 -21.95
C GLN A 47 20.14 -8.39 -20.90
N LEU A 48 20.21 -7.11 -21.26
CA LEU A 48 19.85 -6.01 -20.38
C LEU A 48 18.38 -6.08 -19.96
N SER A 49 17.47 -6.37 -20.90
CA SER A 49 16.04 -6.58 -20.60
C SER A 49 15.81 -7.73 -19.64
N GLY A 50 16.55 -8.83 -19.80
CA GLY A 50 16.52 -9.95 -18.86
C GLY A 50 16.95 -9.56 -17.45
N VAL A 51 18.02 -8.76 -17.32
CA VAL A 51 18.46 -8.23 -16.03
C VAL A 51 17.38 -7.33 -15.40
N PHE A 52 16.74 -6.44 -16.16
CA PHE A 52 15.64 -5.62 -15.65
C PHE A 52 14.46 -6.47 -15.13
N CYS A 53 14.10 -7.55 -15.82
CA CYS A 53 13.09 -8.48 -15.33
C CYS A 53 13.49 -9.11 -14.00
N LEU A 54 14.75 -9.53 -13.82
CA LEU A 54 15.24 -10.10 -12.55
C LEU A 54 15.22 -9.06 -11.41
N VAL A 55 15.64 -7.83 -11.68
CA VAL A 55 15.57 -6.73 -10.72
C VAL A 55 14.11 -6.48 -10.29
N ALA A 56 13.18 -6.49 -11.26
CA ALA A 56 11.75 -6.38 -10.96
C ALA A 56 11.25 -7.52 -10.07
N VAL A 57 11.66 -8.78 -10.32
CA VAL A 57 11.35 -9.94 -9.47
C VAL A 57 11.83 -9.73 -8.03
N ILE A 58 13.07 -9.28 -7.85
CA ILE A 58 13.64 -8.99 -6.51
C ILE A 58 12.84 -7.89 -5.82
N PHE A 59 12.49 -6.83 -6.54
CA PHE A 59 11.68 -5.74 -6.00
C PHE A 59 10.30 -6.22 -5.55
N PHE A 60 9.59 -7.01 -6.39
CA PHE A 60 8.28 -7.56 -6.04
C PHE A 60 8.37 -8.53 -4.85
N ALA A 61 9.38 -9.41 -4.83
CA ALA A 61 9.60 -10.32 -3.72
C ALA A 61 9.85 -9.56 -2.40
N SER A 62 10.75 -8.58 -2.42
CA SER A 62 11.09 -7.78 -1.26
C SER A 62 9.89 -7.00 -0.72
N ARG A 63 9.06 -6.43 -1.61
CA ARG A 63 7.94 -5.57 -1.21
C ARG A 63 6.72 -6.36 -0.74
N TYR A 64 6.37 -7.44 -1.42
CA TYR A 64 5.09 -8.12 -1.23
C TYR A 64 5.19 -9.48 -0.56
N ILE A 65 6.33 -10.18 -0.66
CA ILE A 65 6.51 -11.50 -0.03
C ILE A 65 7.23 -11.35 1.31
N LEU A 66 8.40 -10.69 1.30
CA LEU A 66 9.27 -10.64 2.49
C LEU A 66 8.78 -9.70 3.57
N LYS A 67 7.93 -8.73 3.26
CA LYS A 67 7.38 -7.80 4.24
C LYS A 67 5.90 -8.07 4.48
N ALA A 68 5.48 -8.14 5.72
CA ALA A 68 4.09 -8.06 6.13
C ALA A 68 3.80 -6.68 6.69
N VAL A 69 2.59 -6.17 6.45
CA VAL A 69 2.11 -4.92 7.02
C VAL A 69 1.16 -5.26 8.15
N VAL A 70 1.34 -4.63 9.29
CA VAL A 70 0.49 -4.80 10.46
C VAL A 70 -0.08 -3.44 10.83
N TYR A 71 -1.39 -3.36 10.95
CA TYR A 71 -2.11 -2.17 11.40
C TYR A 71 -2.46 -2.32 12.87
N ARG A 72 -2.22 -1.28 13.67
CA ARG A 72 -2.56 -1.28 15.09
C ARG A 72 -3.27 0.00 15.48
N LEU A 73 -4.25 -0.14 16.36
CA LEU A 73 -4.82 0.94 17.13
C LEU A 73 -4.24 0.85 18.53
N ILE A 74 -3.64 1.91 19.01
CA ILE A 74 -2.94 1.97 20.28
C ILE A 74 -3.58 3.09 21.11
N LYS A 75 -3.94 2.79 22.36
CA LYS A 75 -4.40 3.81 23.30
C LYS A 75 -3.21 4.64 23.77
N THR A 76 -3.34 5.95 23.66
CA THR A 76 -2.34 6.90 24.19
C THR A 76 -2.66 7.21 25.65
N GLU A 77 -1.70 7.71 26.40
CA GLU A 77 -1.87 8.07 27.83
C GLU A 77 -2.89 9.20 28.04
N GLU A 78 -3.10 10.03 27.02
CA GLU A 78 -4.05 11.16 26.99
C GLU A 78 -5.45 10.78 26.50
N ASP A 79 -5.85 9.49 26.61
CA ASP A 79 -7.10 8.91 26.08
C ASP A 79 -7.29 9.04 24.54
N GLY A 80 -6.26 9.46 23.80
CA GLY A 80 -6.23 9.46 22.36
C GLY A 80 -6.06 8.05 21.77
N ILE A 81 -6.33 7.91 20.47
CA ILE A 81 -6.12 6.67 19.74
C ILE A 81 -5.15 6.92 18.57
N ASP A 82 -3.96 6.34 18.67
CA ASP A 82 -2.99 6.34 17.60
C ASP A 82 -3.20 5.18 16.65
N PHE A 83 -3.19 5.46 15.37
CA PHE A 83 -3.06 4.43 14.35
C PHE A 83 -1.60 4.28 13.94
N THR A 84 -1.12 3.03 13.92
CA THR A 84 0.24 2.72 13.51
C THR A 84 0.27 1.69 12.40
N VAL A 85 1.18 1.88 11.45
CA VAL A 85 1.52 0.91 10.42
C VAL A 85 2.92 0.41 10.69
N THR A 86 3.05 -0.90 10.91
CA THR A 86 4.33 -1.54 11.17
C THR A 86 4.64 -2.51 10.03
N GLU A 87 5.80 -2.36 9.40
CA GLU A 87 6.35 -3.36 8.48
C GLU A 87 7.10 -4.42 9.29
N VAL A 88 6.72 -5.67 9.09
CA VAL A 88 7.36 -6.84 9.72
C VAL A 88 8.04 -7.65 8.64
N THR A 89 9.33 -7.87 8.76
CA THR A 89 10.08 -8.71 7.81
C THR A 89 9.72 -10.19 8.03
N SER A 90 9.75 -10.97 6.95
CA SER A 90 9.54 -12.42 6.98
C SER A 90 10.40 -13.06 8.07
N GLY A 91 9.74 -13.82 8.96
CA GLY A 91 10.40 -14.40 10.15
C GLY A 91 10.28 -13.53 11.42
N GLY A 92 9.63 -12.37 11.39
CA GLY A 92 9.31 -11.57 12.59
C GLY A 92 10.50 -10.87 13.24
N ARG A 93 11.69 -10.98 12.67
CA ARG A 93 12.94 -10.49 13.29
C ARG A 93 13.05 -8.97 13.33
N THR A 94 12.52 -8.30 12.32
CA THR A 94 12.60 -6.84 12.23
C THR A 94 11.19 -6.27 12.13
N LYS A 95 10.87 -5.36 13.06
CA LYS A 95 9.62 -4.60 13.08
C LYS A 95 9.96 -3.13 12.98
N VAL A 96 9.46 -2.45 11.96
CA VAL A 96 9.70 -1.00 11.76
C VAL A 96 8.35 -0.32 11.64
N THR A 97 8.06 0.62 12.53
CA THR A 97 6.89 1.49 12.39
C THR A 97 7.18 2.52 11.30
N VAL A 98 6.42 2.44 10.23
CA VAL A 98 6.58 3.28 9.03
C VAL A 98 5.59 4.43 8.95
N CYS A 99 4.52 4.37 9.75
CA CYS A 99 3.53 5.43 9.84
C CYS A 99 2.89 5.40 11.24
N ARG A 100 2.68 6.58 11.83
CA ARG A 100 1.94 6.78 13.07
C ARG A 100 1.24 8.13 12.99
N PHE A 101 -0.02 8.18 13.34
CA PHE A 101 -0.79 9.42 13.47
C PHE A 101 -1.97 9.21 14.42
N ASP A 102 -2.45 10.30 15.01
CA ASP A 102 -3.66 10.28 15.82
C ASP A 102 -4.88 10.10 14.89
N VAL A 103 -5.78 9.20 15.28
CA VAL A 103 -7.00 8.91 14.50
C VAL A 103 -7.89 10.17 14.40
N THR A 104 -7.83 11.08 15.36
CA THR A 104 -8.56 12.37 15.34
C THR A 104 -8.13 13.29 14.21
N ASN A 105 -6.93 13.11 13.65
CA ASN A 105 -6.38 13.89 12.54
C ASN A 105 -6.82 13.40 11.16
N VAL A 106 -7.75 12.43 11.10
CA VAL A 106 -8.31 11.92 9.84
C VAL A 106 -9.42 12.85 9.36
N GLU A 107 -9.13 13.65 8.34
CA GLU A 107 -10.11 14.57 7.73
C GLU A 107 -11.19 13.82 6.93
N ARG A 108 -10.80 12.74 6.24
CA ARG A 108 -11.70 11.99 5.37
C ARG A 108 -11.25 10.55 5.20
N ALA A 109 -12.19 9.62 5.27
CA ALA A 109 -11.97 8.20 5.07
C ALA A 109 -12.95 7.63 4.04
N GLU A 110 -12.45 7.07 2.92
CA GLU A 110 -13.30 6.48 1.89
C GLU A 110 -12.84 5.08 1.50
N LEU A 111 -13.82 4.17 1.36
CA LEU A 111 -13.60 2.84 0.79
C LEU A 111 -13.93 2.83 -0.70
N PHE A 112 -13.10 2.14 -1.46
CA PHE A 112 -13.26 1.93 -2.89
C PHE A 112 -13.19 0.44 -3.21
N TYR A 113 -14.18 -0.06 -3.93
CA TYR A 113 -14.28 -1.45 -4.36
C TYR A 113 -13.78 -1.59 -5.79
N ALA A 114 -12.86 -2.54 -6.04
CA ALA A 114 -12.30 -2.77 -7.37
C ALA A 114 -13.35 -3.20 -8.40
N SER A 115 -14.45 -3.82 -7.96
CA SER A 115 -15.57 -4.26 -8.79
C SER A 115 -16.49 -3.13 -9.24
N ASN A 116 -16.46 -1.97 -8.58
CA ASN A 116 -17.36 -0.85 -8.88
C ASN A 116 -16.68 0.17 -9.79
N LYS A 117 -17.28 0.44 -10.98
CA LYS A 117 -16.75 1.41 -11.95
C LYS A 117 -16.82 2.85 -11.44
N ASP A 118 -17.87 3.20 -10.71
CA ASP A 118 -18.05 4.55 -10.14
C ASP A 118 -16.98 4.85 -9.09
N ASP A 119 -16.62 3.86 -8.28
CA ASP A 119 -15.54 3.99 -7.31
C ASP A 119 -14.18 4.24 -8.00
N SER A 120 -13.96 3.70 -9.19
CA SER A 120 -12.75 3.97 -9.97
C SER A 120 -12.63 5.45 -10.37
N ALA A 121 -13.75 6.08 -10.75
CA ALA A 121 -13.79 7.51 -11.10
C ALA A 121 -13.58 8.39 -9.83
N ARG A 122 -14.30 8.09 -8.73
CA ARG A 122 -14.18 8.78 -7.44
C ARG A 122 -12.75 8.69 -6.89
N LYS A 123 -12.15 7.50 -6.91
CA LYS A 123 -10.76 7.29 -6.51
C LYS A 123 -9.77 8.14 -7.31
N LYS A 124 -9.94 8.20 -8.66
CA LYS A 124 -9.09 9.03 -9.51
C LYS A 124 -9.24 10.51 -9.17
N ALA A 125 -10.48 10.97 -8.92
CA ALA A 125 -10.77 12.35 -8.52
C ALA A 125 -10.08 12.68 -7.18
N MET A 126 -10.19 11.81 -6.17
CA MET A 126 -9.55 11.98 -4.87
C MET A 126 -8.02 12.06 -4.97
N ILE A 127 -7.39 11.17 -5.77
CA ILE A 127 -5.94 11.21 -5.99
C ILE A 127 -5.53 12.49 -6.73
N LYS A 128 -6.34 12.94 -7.71
CA LYS A 128 -6.09 14.18 -8.45
C LYS A 128 -6.17 15.40 -7.53
N GLN A 129 -7.18 15.43 -6.65
CA GLN A 129 -7.33 16.48 -5.65
C GLN A 129 -6.14 16.49 -4.68
N ALA A 130 -5.76 15.35 -4.13
CA ALA A 130 -4.61 15.24 -3.23
C ALA A 130 -3.30 15.74 -3.87
N LYS A 131 -3.09 15.47 -5.16
CA LYS A 131 -1.95 16.00 -5.91
C LYS A 131 -2.02 17.52 -6.09
N LYS A 132 -3.22 18.07 -6.35
CA LYS A 132 -3.44 19.52 -6.44
C LYS A 132 -3.13 20.21 -5.11
N ASP A 133 -3.54 19.58 -4.01
CA ASP A 133 -3.31 20.07 -2.64
C ASP A 133 -1.87 19.78 -2.15
N LYS A 134 -0.99 19.27 -3.04
CA LYS A 134 0.42 18.92 -2.74
C LYS A 134 0.58 17.93 -1.58
N ARG A 135 -0.41 17.06 -1.34
CA ARG A 135 -0.35 16.02 -0.29
C ARG A 135 0.70 14.96 -0.65
N LYS A 136 1.46 14.52 0.34
CA LYS A 136 2.36 13.37 0.19
C LYS A 136 1.52 12.09 0.11
N ILE A 137 1.82 11.21 -0.86
CA ILE A 137 1.03 9.98 -1.10
C ILE A 137 1.81 8.78 -0.61
N PHE A 138 1.24 8.04 0.34
CA PHE A 138 1.81 6.82 0.89
C PHE A 138 0.93 5.61 0.59
N ASN A 139 1.58 4.47 0.26
CA ASN A 139 0.90 3.22 0.00
C ASN A 139 1.38 2.14 0.97
N TYR A 140 0.56 1.85 1.94
CA TYR A 140 0.78 0.79 2.93
C TYR A 140 -0.12 -0.43 2.72
N SER A 141 -0.76 -0.58 1.55
CA SER A 141 -1.51 -1.79 1.24
C SER A 141 -0.55 -2.98 1.08
N GLY A 142 -0.86 -4.09 1.73
CA GLY A 142 -0.07 -5.33 1.65
C GLY A 142 -0.20 -6.09 0.32
N ASN A 143 -1.11 -5.66 -0.58
CA ASN A 143 -1.43 -6.33 -1.83
C ASN A 143 -1.23 -5.41 -3.05
N ILE A 144 -0.89 -6.00 -4.20
CA ILE A 144 -0.71 -5.26 -5.46
C ILE A 144 -2.02 -4.62 -5.92
N ASN A 145 -3.10 -5.39 -5.94
CA ASN A 145 -4.42 -4.93 -6.35
C ASN A 145 -5.50 -5.54 -5.43
N PRO A 146 -5.68 -5.00 -4.22
CA PRO A 146 -6.66 -5.50 -3.29
C PRO A 146 -8.09 -5.22 -3.78
N PRO A 147 -9.07 -6.11 -3.45
CA PRO A 147 -10.46 -5.94 -3.86
C PRO A 147 -11.12 -4.71 -3.22
N VAL A 148 -10.68 -4.35 -2.04
CA VAL A 148 -11.14 -3.16 -1.30
C VAL A 148 -9.94 -2.35 -0.86
N VAL A 149 -10.01 -1.04 -1.05
CA VAL A 149 -8.96 -0.09 -0.68
C VAL A 149 -9.57 1.07 0.07
N CYS A 150 -8.97 1.45 1.18
CA CYS A 150 -9.26 2.67 1.90
C CYS A 150 -8.25 3.76 1.53
N TYR A 151 -8.74 4.95 1.27
CA TYR A 151 -7.92 6.15 1.19
C TYR A 151 -8.28 7.07 2.33
N LEU A 152 -7.26 7.52 3.06
CA LEU A 152 -7.38 8.47 4.16
C LEU A 152 -6.74 9.78 3.75
N LEU A 153 -7.43 10.89 4.00
CA LEU A 153 -6.83 12.21 4.06
C LEU A 153 -6.54 12.53 5.52
N VAL A 154 -5.27 12.78 5.82
CA VAL A 154 -4.78 13.03 7.17
C VAL A 154 -4.00 14.34 7.17
N GLU A 155 -4.19 15.16 8.19
CA GLU A 155 -3.35 16.33 8.46
C GLU A 155 -2.66 16.13 9.81
N GLU A 156 -1.33 16.06 9.80
CA GLU A 156 -0.53 15.83 11.00
C GLU A 156 0.60 16.86 11.05
N CYS A 157 0.70 17.60 12.14
CA CYS A 157 1.74 18.64 12.33
C CYS A 157 1.84 19.66 11.16
N GLY A 158 0.71 20.00 10.52
CA GLY A 158 0.66 20.93 9.37
C GLY A 158 1.08 20.30 8.04
N GLU A 159 1.44 19.03 8.03
CA GLU A 159 1.68 18.27 6.79
C GLU A 159 0.43 17.48 6.38
N LYS A 160 0.15 17.48 5.08
CA LYS A 160 -1.04 16.83 4.50
C LYS A 160 -0.66 15.54 3.77
N PHE A 161 -1.35 14.46 4.10
CA PHE A 161 -1.08 13.13 3.56
C PHE A 161 -2.31 12.53 2.89
N LEU A 162 -2.06 11.71 1.85
CA LEU A 162 -3.01 10.75 1.32
C LEU A 162 -2.45 9.35 1.56
N ILE A 163 -3.11 8.58 2.41
CA ILE A 163 -2.65 7.26 2.83
C ILE A 163 -3.57 6.20 2.22
N LYS A 164 -2.97 5.22 1.52
CA LYS A 164 -3.67 4.07 0.96
C LYS A 164 -3.47 2.85 1.85
N LEU A 165 -4.57 2.27 2.33
CA LEU A 165 -4.61 1.12 3.24
C LEU A 165 -5.56 0.04 2.74
N THR A 166 -5.48 -1.14 3.38
CA THR A 166 -6.47 -2.23 3.26
C THR A 166 -6.95 -2.64 4.66
N PRO A 167 -7.66 -1.74 5.38
CA PRO A 167 -8.14 -2.00 6.72
C PRO A 167 -9.30 -3.01 6.69
N ASP A 168 -9.58 -3.60 7.84
CA ASP A 168 -10.85 -4.30 8.08
C ASP A 168 -11.97 -3.33 8.46
N ALA A 169 -13.17 -3.87 8.70
CA ALA A 169 -14.34 -3.07 9.07
C ALA A 169 -14.16 -2.35 10.40
N THR A 170 -13.43 -2.94 11.35
CA THR A 170 -13.20 -2.37 12.67
C THR A 170 -12.35 -1.11 12.59
N ILE A 171 -11.16 -1.21 11.97
CA ILE A 171 -10.24 -0.07 11.79
C ILE A 171 -10.91 1.03 10.96
N PHE A 172 -11.60 0.65 9.87
CA PHE A 172 -12.32 1.63 9.05
C PHE A 172 -13.40 2.36 9.85
N GLY A 173 -14.11 1.65 10.75
CA GLY A 173 -15.12 2.24 11.63
C GLY A 173 -14.55 3.34 12.53
N TYR A 174 -13.32 3.18 13.04
CA TYR A 174 -12.63 4.24 13.79
C TYR A 174 -12.35 5.48 12.94
N PHE A 175 -11.79 5.28 11.75
CA PHE A 175 -11.49 6.39 10.84
C PHE A 175 -12.74 7.16 10.42
N LYS A 176 -13.82 6.44 10.12
CA LYS A 176 -15.06 7.06 9.70
C LYS A 176 -15.69 7.89 10.80
N ARG A 177 -15.75 7.37 12.04
CA ARG A 177 -16.28 8.11 13.19
C ARG A 177 -15.51 9.40 13.45
N SER A 178 -14.17 9.34 13.32
CA SER A 178 -13.34 10.52 13.50
C SER A 178 -13.56 11.56 12.41
N ALA A 179 -13.61 11.15 11.14
CA ALA A 179 -13.89 12.05 10.03
C ALA A 179 -15.27 12.70 10.15
N ASP A 180 -16.30 11.91 10.50
CA ASP A 180 -17.68 12.42 10.69
C ASP A 180 -17.76 13.42 11.89
N ALA A 181 -16.93 13.23 12.93
CA ALA A 181 -16.86 14.15 14.07
C ALA A 181 -16.23 15.50 13.68
N LEU A 182 -15.21 15.50 12.84
CA LEU A 182 -14.57 16.72 12.32
C LEU A 182 -15.52 17.52 11.41
N ASP A 183 -16.26 16.82 10.52
CA ASP A 183 -17.23 17.48 9.63
C ASP A 183 -18.33 18.19 10.44
N ASN A 184 -18.81 17.58 11.53
CA ASN A 184 -19.82 18.19 12.41
C ASN A 184 -19.28 19.39 13.20
N SER A 185 -18.04 19.35 13.66
CA SER A 185 -17.42 20.47 14.42
C SER A 185 -17.07 21.67 13.55
N SER A 186 -16.95 21.50 12.24
CA SER A 186 -16.67 22.59 11.28
C SER A 186 -17.96 23.23 10.73
N ALA A 187 -19.14 22.70 11.07
CA ALA A 187 -20.45 23.22 10.64
C ALA A 187 -21.13 24.11 11.69
N GLU A 188 -20.57 24.19 12.91
CA GLU A 188 -20.97 25.12 13.97
C GLU A 188 -20.11 26.40 13.96
#